data_9eb9302479ccbf23bad46482442cc8f3
#
_entry.id   9eb9302479ccbf23bad46482442cc8f3
#
_cell.length_a   1.000
_cell.length_b   1.000
_cell.length_c   1.000
_cell.angle_alpha   90.00
_cell.angle_beta   90.00
_cell.angle_gamma   90.00
#
_symmetry.space_group_name_H-M   'P 1'
#
loop_
_entity.id
_entity.type
_entity.pdbx_description
1 polymer ?
#
loop_
_entity_poly.entity_id
_entity_poly.type
_entity_poly.pdbx_seq_one_letter_code
_entity_poly.pdbx_strand_id
1 'polypeptide(L)'
;MSKEEATSLLRSRGLKVTPQRVAILRVLLNGGHFNITQLLNEVRRVEPSISISTVYNTLMALVNSGILRSFEANGKTWYEVKKQPHINIMCEDTGEITDVYVDTGFIENELSKRGIKVKDLNIIVHGDCAGASKPEASNQR
;
A
#
# COMPACT_ATOMS: atom_id res chain seq x y z
N MET A 1 15.09 0.90 -2.06
CA MET A 1 14.67 1.17 -3.44
C MET A 1 15.45 2.31 -4.03
N SER A 2 15.81 2.20 -5.28
CA SER A 2 16.60 3.21 -5.92
C SER A 2 15.75 4.37 -6.40
N LYS A 3 16.39 5.52 -6.52
CA LYS A 3 15.77 6.70 -7.07
C LYS A 3 15.36 6.47 -8.53
N GLU A 4 16.15 5.72 -9.27
CA GLU A 4 15.86 5.40 -10.67
C GLU A 4 14.61 4.55 -10.82
N GLU A 5 14.42 3.60 -9.93
CA GLU A 5 13.21 2.76 -9.96
C GLU A 5 11.96 3.58 -9.73
N ALA A 6 12.00 4.47 -8.73
CA ALA A 6 10.85 5.32 -8.44
C ALA A 6 10.58 6.27 -9.61
N THR A 7 11.64 6.86 -10.18
CA THR A 7 11.51 7.75 -11.32
C THR A 7 10.91 7.04 -12.53
N SER A 8 11.39 5.85 -12.83
CA SER A 8 10.87 5.05 -13.95
C SER A 8 9.40 4.72 -13.77
N LEU A 9 9.02 4.35 -12.56
CA LEU A 9 7.63 3.99 -12.30
C LEU A 9 6.71 5.18 -12.49
N LEU A 10 7.10 6.35 -11.99
CA LEU A 10 6.31 7.57 -12.20
C LEU A 10 6.14 7.87 -13.68
N ARG A 11 7.23 7.81 -14.44
CA ARG A 11 7.17 8.08 -15.88
C ARG A 11 6.30 7.08 -16.61
N SER A 12 6.37 5.81 -16.25
CA SER A 12 5.60 4.77 -16.92
C SER A 12 4.09 4.98 -16.75
N ARG A 13 3.69 5.73 -15.75
CA ARG A 13 2.27 6.02 -15.50
C ARG A 13 1.90 7.44 -15.89
N GLY A 14 2.80 8.13 -16.60
CA GLY A 14 2.51 9.49 -17.06
C GLY A 14 2.50 10.53 -15.97
N LEU A 15 3.13 10.25 -14.85
CA LEU A 15 3.14 11.17 -13.71
C LEU A 15 4.40 12.04 -13.75
N LYS A 16 4.21 13.30 -13.35
CA LYS A 16 5.32 14.24 -13.28
C LYS A 16 6.33 13.80 -12.22
N VAL A 17 7.61 13.81 -12.57
CA VAL A 17 8.69 13.47 -11.64
C VAL A 17 9.14 14.72 -10.91
N THR A 18 9.03 14.69 -9.58
CA THR A 18 9.54 15.76 -8.71
C THR A 18 10.33 15.11 -7.58
N PRO A 19 11.26 15.84 -6.95
CA PRO A 19 12.00 15.28 -5.81
C PRO A 19 11.09 14.78 -4.69
N GLN A 20 10.00 15.51 -4.40
CA GLN A 20 9.08 15.10 -3.35
C GLN A 20 8.36 13.81 -3.73
N ARG A 21 7.88 13.68 -4.97
CA ARG A 21 7.20 12.46 -5.41
C ARG A 21 8.13 11.27 -5.39
N VAL A 22 9.38 11.45 -5.79
CA VAL A 22 10.37 10.39 -5.75
C VAL A 22 10.62 9.96 -4.31
N ALA A 23 10.78 10.91 -3.40
CA ALA A 23 11.01 10.59 -2.00
C ALA A 23 9.84 9.80 -1.40
N ILE A 24 8.61 10.22 -1.67
CA ILE A 24 7.41 9.53 -1.19
C ILE A 24 7.35 8.11 -1.72
N LEU A 25 7.53 7.96 -3.02
CA LEU A 25 7.43 6.64 -3.65
C LEU A 25 8.53 5.70 -3.18
N ARG A 26 9.73 6.21 -2.94
CA ARG A 26 10.81 5.37 -2.42
C ARG A 26 10.49 4.79 -1.04
N VAL A 27 9.89 5.60 -0.16
CA VAL A 27 9.45 5.10 1.14
C VAL A 27 8.41 3.99 0.96
N LEU A 28 7.42 4.23 0.11
CA LEU A 28 6.36 3.26 -0.13
C LEU A 28 6.87 1.98 -0.78
N LEU A 29 7.83 2.08 -1.69
CA LEU A 29 8.40 0.92 -2.37
C LEU A 29 9.25 0.04 -1.46
N ASN A 30 9.71 0.56 -0.34
CA ASN A 30 10.38 -0.26 0.66
C ASN A 30 9.42 -1.23 1.34
N GLY A 31 8.14 -1.06 1.10
CA GLY A 31 7.13 -2.00 1.55
C GLY A 31 6.43 -1.58 2.81
N GLY A 32 5.37 -2.31 3.14
CA GLY A 32 4.58 -2.05 4.31
C GLY A 32 3.34 -1.25 4.00
N HIS A 33 2.66 -0.90 5.06
CA HIS A 33 1.43 -0.13 5.04
C HIS A 33 1.69 1.17 5.76
N PHE A 34 1.22 2.26 5.19
CA PHE A 34 1.40 3.58 5.81
C PHE A 34 0.08 4.32 5.86
N ASN A 35 -0.22 4.91 7.00
CA ASN A 35 -1.20 5.99 7.01
C ASN A 35 -0.45 7.29 6.72
N ILE A 36 -1.20 8.38 6.50
CA ILE A 36 -0.56 9.62 6.06
C ILE A 36 0.41 10.19 7.10
N THR A 37 0.11 10.03 8.38
CA THR A 37 0.99 10.52 9.45
C THR A 37 2.31 9.79 9.46
N GLN A 38 2.27 8.46 9.36
CA GLN A 38 3.47 7.64 9.31
C GLN A 38 4.31 7.97 8.09
N LEU A 39 3.67 8.10 6.94
CA LEU A 39 4.36 8.41 5.70
C LEU A 39 5.02 9.78 5.76
N LEU A 40 4.29 10.77 6.28
CA LEU A 40 4.82 12.11 6.42
C LEU A 40 6.08 12.11 7.28
N ASN A 41 6.06 11.39 8.41
CA ASN A 41 7.21 11.31 9.28
C ASN A 41 8.42 10.68 8.58
N GLU A 42 8.19 9.62 7.81
CA GLU A 42 9.29 8.97 7.10
C GLU A 42 9.85 9.85 5.98
N VAL A 43 8.99 10.47 5.21
CA VAL A 43 9.44 11.31 4.10
C VAL A 43 10.20 12.53 4.60
N ARG A 44 9.80 13.08 5.74
CA ARG A 44 10.47 14.26 6.31
C ARG A 44 11.92 13.99 6.73
N ARG A 45 12.34 12.75 6.79
CA ARG A 45 13.75 12.43 7.02
C ARG A 45 14.63 12.88 5.86
N VAL A 46 14.08 12.91 4.65
CA VAL A 46 14.83 13.31 3.46
C VAL A 46 14.31 14.62 2.85
N GLU A 47 13.08 14.97 3.12
CA GLU A 47 12.46 16.21 2.64
C GLU A 47 11.82 16.92 3.83
N PRO A 48 12.62 17.54 4.70
CA PRO A 48 12.11 18.05 5.98
C PRO A 48 11.00 19.07 5.89
N SER A 49 10.94 19.84 4.81
CA SER A 49 9.96 20.91 4.66
C SER A 49 8.70 20.50 3.88
N ILE A 50 8.58 19.22 3.54
CA ILE A 50 7.41 18.78 2.77
C ILE A 50 6.14 18.98 3.58
N SER A 51 5.09 19.49 2.91
CA SER A 51 3.81 19.72 3.56
C SER A 51 2.93 18.47 3.51
N ILE A 52 2.00 18.38 4.44
CA ILE A 52 1.06 17.27 4.44
C ILE A 52 0.18 17.30 3.18
N SER A 53 -0.14 18.49 2.67
CA SER A 53 -0.94 18.58 1.44
C SER A 53 -0.19 18.06 0.23
N THR A 54 1.13 18.26 0.16
CA THR A 54 1.93 17.69 -0.93
C THR A 54 1.94 16.17 -0.84
N VAL A 55 2.08 15.62 0.36
CA VAL A 55 2.03 14.17 0.56
C VAL A 55 0.67 13.63 0.15
N TYR A 56 -0.40 14.27 0.60
CA TYR A 56 -1.76 13.83 0.28
C TYR A 56 -2.02 13.86 -1.23
N ASN A 57 -1.65 14.95 -1.89
CA ASN A 57 -1.87 15.08 -3.33
C ASN A 57 -1.07 14.04 -4.11
N THR A 58 0.15 13.75 -3.66
CA THR A 58 0.96 12.71 -4.29
C THR A 58 0.32 11.34 -4.10
N LEU A 59 -0.17 11.04 -2.89
CA LEU A 59 -0.85 9.78 -2.65
C LEU A 59 -2.06 9.62 -3.56
N MET A 60 -2.83 10.67 -3.74
CA MET A 60 -4.00 10.61 -4.64
C MET A 60 -3.58 10.32 -6.08
N ALA A 61 -2.52 10.96 -6.55
CA ALA A 61 -2.01 10.71 -7.89
C ALA A 61 -1.56 9.26 -8.05
N LEU A 62 -0.89 8.72 -7.03
CA LEU A 62 -0.40 7.34 -7.06
C LEU A 62 -1.55 6.33 -7.00
N VAL A 63 -2.58 6.60 -6.22
CA VAL A 63 -3.76 5.74 -6.16
C VAL A 63 -4.49 5.77 -7.50
N ASN A 64 -4.71 6.96 -8.05
CA ASN A 64 -5.45 7.10 -9.30
C ASN A 64 -4.72 6.47 -10.48
N SER A 65 -3.39 6.43 -10.45
CA SER A 65 -2.60 5.82 -11.51
C SER A 65 -2.45 4.31 -11.37
N GLY A 66 -2.94 3.73 -10.26
CA GLY A 66 -2.87 2.29 -10.04
C GLY A 66 -1.57 1.80 -9.40
N ILE A 67 -0.68 2.71 -9.02
CA ILE A 67 0.55 2.31 -8.32
C ILE A 67 0.25 1.90 -6.88
N LEU A 68 -0.63 2.64 -6.23
CA LEU A 68 -1.02 2.36 -4.85
C LEU A 68 -2.45 1.87 -4.75
N ARG A 69 -2.70 1.15 -3.67
CA ARG A 69 -4.04 0.82 -3.20
C ARG A 69 -4.23 1.53 -1.86
N SER A 70 -5.44 2.07 -1.64
CA SER A 70 -5.81 2.58 -0.32
C SER A 70 -6.94 1.74 0.24
N PHE A 71 -6.98 1.61 1.56
CA PHE A 71 -8.07 0.89 2.23
C PHE A 71 -8.27 1.47 3.62
N GLU A 72 -9.48 1.27 4.15
CA GLU A 72 -9.83 1.75 5.49
C GLU A 72 -9.72 0.61 6.47
N ALA A 73 -9.05 0.85 7.58
CA ALA A 73 -8.96 -0.12 8.65
C ALA A 73 -8.69 0.63 9.95
N ASN A 74 -9.41 0.24 11.00
CA ASN A 74 -9.21 0.78 12.34
C ASN A 74 -9.33 2.31 12.37
N GLY A 75 -10.29 2.84 11.62
CA GLY A 75 -10.57 4.28 11.59
C GLY A 75 -9.56 5.12 10.84
N LYS A 76 -8.68 4.49 10.08
CA LYS A 76 -7.63 5.20 9.33
C LYS A 76 -7.59 4.74 7.90
N THR A 77 -7.09 5.60 7.01
CA THR A 77 -6.82 5.24 5.63
C THR A 77 -5.37 4.79 5.52
N TRP A 78 -5.17 3.62 4.94
CA TRP A 78 -3.85 3.03 4.76
C TRP A 78 -3.52 2.98 3.28
N TYR A 79 -2.24 3.07 2.97
CA TYR A 79 -1.74 3.07 1.59
C TYR A 79 -0.65 2.02 1.46
N GLU A 80 -0.69 1.28 0.37
CA GLU A 80 0.32 0.27 0.07
C GLU A 80 0.54 0.18 -1.43
N VAL A 81 1.73 -0.23 -1.83
CA VAL A 81 2.02 -0.49 -3.25
C VAL A 81 1.27 -1.76 -3.65
N LYS A 82 0.61 -1.73 -4.81
CA LYS A 82 -0.07 -2.92 -5.32
C LYS A 82 0.97 -3.99 -5.63
N LYS A 83 0.74 -5.17 -5.11
CA LYS A 83 1.62 -6.33 -5.25
C LYS A 83 0.78 -7.55 -5.60
N GLN A 84 1.43 -8.71 -5.57
CA GLN A 84 0.71 -9.96 -5.74
C GLN A 84 -0.41 -10.07 -4.70
N PRO A 85 -1.44 -10.89 -4.98
CA PRO A 85 -2.59 -10.98 -4.09
C PRO A 85 -2.21 -11.36 -2.67
N HIS A 86 -2.81 -10.68 -1.71
CA HIS A 86 -2.60 -10.94 -0.30
C HIS A 86 -3.83 -10.47 0.49
N ILE A 87 -3.91 -10.94 1.72
CA ILE A 87 -4.92 -10.50 2.67
C ILE A 87 -4.26 -9.57 3.67
N ASN A 88 -4.87 -8.43 3.93
CA ASN A 88 -4.44 -7.51 4.96
C ASN A 88 -5.08 -7.92 6.28
N ILE A 89 -4.27 -8.18 7.30
CA ILE A 89 -4.78 -8.57 8.62
C ILE A 89 -4.62 -7.37 9.55
N MET A 90 -5.74 -6.86 10.03
CA MET A 90 -5.74 -5.83 11.07
C MET A 90 -5.75 -6.53 12.41
N CYS A 91 -4.64 -6.50 13.11
CA CYS A 91 -4.49 -7.15 14.41
C CYS A 91 -5.04 -6.21 15.47
N GLU A 92 -6.25 -6.46 15.93
CA GLU A 92 -6.92 -5.53 16.83
C GLU A 92 -6.30 -5.50 18.20
N ASP A 93 -5.71 -6.60 18.64
CA ASP A 93 -5.05 -6.67 19.94
C ASP A 93 -3.68 -5.97 19.94
N THR A 94 -3.01 -5.87 18.83
CA THR A 94 -1.68 -5.24 18.75
C THR A 94 -1.70 -3.90 18.02
N GLY A 95 -2.73 -3.65 17.22
CA GLY A 95 -2.80 -2.44 16.40
C GLY A 95 -2.00 -2.50 15.12
N GLU A 96 -1.37 -3.63 14.84
CA GLU A 96 -0.52 -3.79 13.65
C GLU A 96 -1.31 -4.28 12.46
N ILE A 97 -0.79 -3.98 11.26
CA ILE A 97 -1.31 -4.54 10.02
C ILE A 97 -0.24 -5.42 9.43
N THR A 98 -0.61 -6.63 9.04
CA THR A 98 0.33 -7.57 8.42
C THR A 98 -0.30 -8.17 7.16
N ASP A 99 0.54 -8.67 6.27
CA ASP A 99 0.11 -9.32 5.03
C ASP A 99 0.18 -10.84 5.17
N VAL A 100 -0.82 -11.51 4.61
CA VAL A 100 -0.76 -12.95 4.41
C VAL A 100 -1.01 -13.21 2.94
N TYR A 101 -0.08 -13.88 2.26
CA TYR A 101 -0.21 -14.17 0.83
C TYR A 101 -1.03 -15.44 0.66
N VAL A 102 -2.11 -15.31 -0.07
CA VAL A 102 -3.02 -16.42 -0.34
C VAL A 102 -3.45 -16.38 -1.80
N ASP A 103 -3.87 -17.52 -2.30
CA ASP A 103 -4.45 -17.58 -3.64
C ASP A 103 -5.91 -17.15 -3.55
N THR A 104 -6.24 -16.02 -4.18
CA THR A 104 -7.59 -15.48 -4.18
C THR A 104 -8.36 -15.84 -5.45
N GLY A 105 -7.80 -16.69 -6.28
CA GLY A 105 -8.40 -17.04 -7.57
C GLY A 105 -9.80 -17.60 -7.45
N PHE A 106 -10.09 -18.32 -6.36
CA PHE A 106 -11.43 -18.90 -6.17
C PHE A 106 -12.50 -17.81 -6.02
N ILE A 107 -12.14 -16.67 -5.42
CA ILE A 107 -13.10 -15.56 -5.29
C ILE A 107 -13.36 -14.94 -6.66
N GLU A 108 -12.30 -14.70 -7.43
CA GLU A 108 -12.43 -14.12 -8.76
C GLU A 108 -13.24 -15.05 -9.69
N ASN A 109 -12.99 -16.35 -9.60
CA ASN A 109 -13.72 -17.33 -10.40
C ASN A 109 -15.21 -17.33 -10.05
N GLU A 110 -15.52 -17.27 -8.77
CA GLU A 110 -16.91 -17.26 -8.33
C GLU A 110 -17.65 -16.02 -8.83
N LEU A 111 -16.98 -14.88 -8.78
CA LEU A 111 -17.59 -13.64 -9.27
C LEU A 111 -17.69 -13.63 -10.80
N SER A 112 -16.74 -14.22 -11.49
CA SER A 112 -16.77 -14.35 -12.94
C SER A 112 -17.97 -15.18 -13.40
N LYS A 113 -18.33 -16.22 -12.67
CA LYS A 113 -19.52 -17.03 -12.97
C LYS A 113 -20.78 -16.21 -12.90
N ARG A 114 -20.79 -15.14 -12.16
CA ARG A 114 -21.92 -14.23 -12.02
C ARG A 114 -21.85 -13.05 -12.98
N GLY A 115 -20.92 -13.08 -13.93
CA GLY A 115 -20.76 -12.01 -14.90
C GLY A 115 -20.01 -10.80 -14.42
N ILE A 116 -19.32 -10.91 -13.28
CA ILE A 116 -18.60 -9.80 -12.69
C ILE A 116 -17.13 -9.90 -13.08
N LYS A 117 -16.62 -8.85 -13.71
CA LYS A 117 -15.20 -8.76 -14.05
C LYS A 117 -14.49 -8.02 -12.94
N VAL A 118 -13.65 -8.72 -12.19
CA VAL A 118 -12.91 -8.13 -11.07
C VAL A 118 -11.77 -7.28 -11.60
N LYS A 119 -11.74 -6.02 -11.22
CA LYS A 119 -10.63 -5.12 -11.57
C LYS A 119 -9.60 -5.04 -10.46
N ASP A 120 -10.04 -5.19 -9.23
CA ASP A 120 -9.15 -5.17 -8.07
C ASP A 120 -9.86 -5.91 -6.94
N LEU A 121 -9.07 -6.54 -6.09
CA LEU A 121 -9.60 -7.28 -4.94
C LEU A 121 -8.80 -6.90 -3.73
N ASN A 122 -9.46 -6.40 -2.70
CA ASN A 122 -8.82 -6.04 -1.45
C ASN A 122 -9.58 -6.69 -0.31
N ILE A 123 -8.88 -7.52 0.47
CA ILE A 123 -9.49 -8.26 1.58
C ILE A 123 -8.84 -7.80 2.87
N ILE A 124 -9.66 -7.39 3.82
CA ILE A 124 -9.19 -6.97 5.14
C ILE A 124 -9.84 -7.89 6.16
N VAL A 125 -9.00 -8.50 6.98
CA VAL A 125 -9.47 -9.36 8.06
C VAL A 125 -9.17 -8.66 9.37
N HIS A 126 -10.16 -8.59 10.23
CA HIS A 126 -10.00 -8.06 11.58
C HIS A 126 -9.91 -9.23 12.54
N GLY A 127 -8.83 -9.32 13.29
CA GLY A 127 -8.63 -10.44 14.19
C GLY A 127 -7.62 -10.15 15.26
N ASP A 128 -7.43 -11.11 16.14
CA ASP A 128 -6.44 -11.03 17.21
C ASP A 128 -5.25 -11.87 16.81
N CYS A 129 -4.06 -11.30 16.93
CA CYS A 129 -2.85 -11.88 16.39
C CYS A 129 -1.87 -12.44 17.42
N ALA A 130 -2.16 -12.26 18.71
CA ALA A 130 -1.21 -12.65 19.76
C ALA A 130 -0.82 -14.13 19.70
N GLY A 131 -1.75 -15.00 19.25
CA GLY A 131 -1.48 -16.41 19.12
C GLY A 131 -0.98 -16.86 17.75
N ALA A 132 -0.77 -15.94 16.83
CA ALA A 132 -0.41 -16.29 15.46
C ALA A 132 1.06 -16.57 15.33
N SER A 133 1.40 -17.44 14.37
CA SER A 133 2.80 -17.59 13.99
C SER A 133 3.25 -16.33 13.26
N LYS A 134 4.58 -16.14 13.20
CA LYS A 134 5.12 -14.95 12.55
C LYS A 134 4.74 -14.92 11.08
N PRO A 135 4.46 -13.72 10.55
CA PRO A 135 4.25 -13.56 9.12
C PRO A 135 5.51 -13.99 8.37
N GLU A 136 5.30 -14.43 7.14
CA GLU A 136 6.41 -14.81 6.28
C GLU A 136 7.24 -13.59 5.92
N ALA A 137 8.55 -13.79 5.84
CA ALA A 137 9.46 -12.70 5.54
C ALA A 137 9.15 -12.04 4.18
N SER A 138 8.69 -12.82 3.22
CA SER A 138 8.34 -12.31 1.90
C SER A 138 7.23 -11.26 1.95
N ASN A 139 6.46 -11.23 3.02
CA ASN A 139 5.42 -10.23 3.21
C ASN A 139 6.00 -8.83 3.28
N GLN A 140 7.24 -8.77 3.62
CA GLN A 140 7.85 -7.50 3.93
C GLN A 140 8.33 -6.79 2.69
N ARG A 141 8.41 -7.42 1.60
CA ARG A 141 8.75 -6.78 0.34
C ARG A 141 9.87 -7.32 -0.43
#